data_324376ad624074af13439ede73f92177
#
_entry.id   324376ad624074af13439ede73f92177
#
_cell.length_a   1.000
_cell.length_b   1.000
_cell.length_c   1.000
_cell.angle_alpha   90.00
_cell.angle_beta   90.00
_cell.angle_gamma   90.00
#
_symmetry.space_group_name_H-M   'P 1'
#
loop_
_entity.id
_entity.type
_entity.pdbx_description
1 polymer ?
#
loop_
_entity_poly.entity_id
_entity_poly.type
_entity_poly.pdbx_seq_one_letter_code
_entity_poly.pdbx_strand_id
1 'polypeptide(L)'
;MPAVLADGALASFAFNHFQAPNETTITLNGPNGSARFEMHAQRLGLFHLGDPGWTWTEYPLEKFDQIFVQQARNFLDAIAGKDTPLATLDDALQTLKVNRAALESARTHHEVVLA
;
A
#
# COMPACT_ATOMS: atom_id res chain seq x y z
N MET A 1 5.15 -11.86 5.43
CA MET A 1 4.97 -11.44 6.84
C MET A 1 3.49 -11.21 7.10
N PRO A 2 2.83 -11.98 7.95
CA PRO A 2 1.46 -11.70 8.39
C PRO A 2 1.45 -10.67 9.52
N ALA A 3 0.39 -9.87 9.58
CA ALA A 3 0.10 -8.93 10.66
C ALA A 3 -1.40 -8.92 10.96
N VAL A 4 -1.76 -8.64 12.20
CA VAL A 4 -3.14 -8.41 12.65
C VAL A 4 -3.28 -6.93 12.99
N LEU A 5 -4.26 -6.26 12.39
CA LEU A 5 -4.56 -4.86 12.66
C LEU A 5 -5.43 -4.73 13.91
N ALA A 6 -5.51 -3.52 14.49
CA ALA A 6 -6.22 -3.25 15.73
C ALA A 6 -7.73 -3.60 15.66
N ASP A 7 -8.33 -3.52 14.48
CA ASP A 7 -9.71 -3.90 14.20
C ASP A 7 -9.92 -5.39 13.91
N GLY A 8 -8.84 -6.20 13.98
CA GLY A 8 -8.85 -7.62 13.70
C GLY A 8 -8.64 -7.99 12.23
N ALA A 9 -8.49 -7.03 11.33
CA ALA A 9 -8.16 -7.31 9.94
C ALA A 9 -6.79 -7.97 9.81
N LEU A 10 -6.65 -8.88 8.85
CA LEU A 10 -5.40 -9.58 8.56
C LEU A 10 -4.71 -8.91 7.38
N ALA A 11 -3.43 -8.61 7.54
CA ALA A 11 -2.56 -8.14 6.46
C ALA A 11 -1.43 -9.14 6.22
N SER A 12 -1.05 -9.32 4.96
CA SER A 12 0.11 -10.12 4.56
C SER A 12 0.97 -9.34 3.59
N PHE A 13 2.26 -9.27 3.89
CA PHE A 13 3.25 -8.57 3.05
C PHE A 13 4.26 -9.57 2.53
N ALA A 14 4.49 -9.55 1.23
CA ALA A 14 5.52 -10.31 0.56
C ALA A 14 6.37 -9.38 -0.32
N PHE A 15 7.67 -9.37 -0.07
CA PHE A 15 8.64 -8.60 -0.84
C PHE A 15 9.69 -9.54 -1.41
N ASN A 16 9.96 -9.43 -2.69
CA ASN A 16 10.93 -10.27 -3.37
C ASN A 16 11.74 -9.43 -4.38
N HIS A 17 13.06 -9.35 -4.18
CA HIS A 17 13.96 -8.63 -5.09
C HIS A 17 14.35 -9.42 -6.35
N PHE A 18 14.03 -10.71 -6.39
CA PHE A 18 14.41 -11.60 -7.49
C PHE A 18 13.25 -12.03 -8.37
N GLN A 19 12.06 -11.45 -8.14
CA GLN A 19 10.90 -11.75 -8.94
C GLN A 19 11.03 -11.13 -10.34
N ALA A 20 10.80 -11.95 -11.36
CA ALA A 20 10.69 -11.51 -12.74
C ALA A 20 9.39 -12.08 -13.34
N PRO A 21 8.50 -11.24 -13.91
CA PRO A 21 8.61 -9.78 -14.05
C PRO A 21 8.48 -9.04 -12.71
N ASN A 22 8.93 -7.77 -12.69
CA ASN A 22 8.76 -6.91 -11.52
C ASN A 22 7.29 -6.50 -11.42
N GLU A 23 6.62 -6.93 -10.37
CA GLU A 23 5.20 -6.70 -10.14
C GLU A 23 4.98 -6.11 -8.76
N THR A 24 4.04 -5.16 -8.67
CA THR A 24 3.54 -4.66 -7.40
C THR A 24 2.03 -4.73 -7.41
N THR A 25 1.49 -5.50 -6.47
CA THR A 25 0.04 -5.71 -6.31
C THR A 25 -0.35 -5.49 -4.86
N ILE A 26 -1.42 -4.70 -4.68
CA ILE A 26 -2.11 -4.54 -3.39
C ILE A 26 -3.51 -5.09 -3.56
N THR A 27 -3.90 -6.03 -2.70
CA THR A 27 -5.27 -6.58 -2.70
C THR A 27 -5.91 -6.34 -1.34
N LEU A 28 -7.11 -5.78 -1.36
CA LEU A 28 -7.98 -5.60 -0.20
C LEU A 28 -9.17 -6.52 -0.37
N ASN A 29 -9.48 -7.31 0.65
CA ASN A 29 -10.62 -8.20 0.67
C ASN A 29 -11.56 -7.80 1.80
N GLY A 30 -12.83 -7.68 1.49
CA GLY A 30 -13.90 -7.38 2.43
C GLY A 30 -15.09 -8.32 2.27
N PRO A 31 -16.08 -8.23 3.15
CA PRO A 31 -17.25 -9.13 3.12
C PRO A 31 -18.10 -9.01 1.85
N ASN A 32 -18.06 -7.86 1.17
CA ASN A 32 -18.87 -7.56 -0.01
C ASN A 32 -18.10 -7.62 -1.33
N GLY A 33 -16.80 -7.94 -1.29
CA GLY A 33 -15.98 -7.98 -2.51
C GLY A 33 -14.50 -7.68 -2.24
N SER A 34 -13.80 -7.39 -3.32
CA SER A 34 -12.36 -7.15 -3.30
C SER A 34 -11.98 -5.98 -4.18
N ALA A 35 -10.92 -5.27 -3.79
CA ALA A 35 -10.24 -4.29 -4.63
C ALA A 35 -8.79 -4.74 -4.86
N ARG A 36 -8.30 -4.56 -6.09
CA ARG A 36 -6.92 -4.93 -6.45
C ARG A 36 -6.28 -3.81 -7.25
N PHE A 37 -5.19 -3.29 -6.74
CA PHE A 37 -4.35 -2.34 -7.45
C PHE A 37 -3.10 -3.03 -7.98
N GLU A 38 -2.90 -2.96 -9.28
CA GLU A 38 -1.73 -3.49 -9.99
C GLU A 38 -0.91 -2.32 -10.54
N MET A 39 0.12 -1.90 -9.78
CA MET A 39 0.95 -0.75 -10.15
C MET A 39 1.71 -0.98 -11.46
N HIS A 40 2.23 -2.18 -11.66
CA HIS A 40 2.95 -2.57 -12.87
C HIS A 40 2.06 -2.53 -14.13
N ALA A 41 0.75 -2.77 -13.97
CA ALA A 41 -0.25 -2.71 -15.03
C ALA A 41 -1.05 -1.40 -15.04
N GLN A 42 -0.76 -0.48 -14.10
CA GLN A 42 -1.40 0.84 -13.97
C GLN A 42 -2.93 0.76 -13.95
N ARG A 43 -3.50 -0.20 -13.18
CA ARG A 43 -4.93 -0.44 -13.14
C ARG A 43 -5.45 -0.79 -11.75
N LEU A 44 -6.72 -0.45 -11.53
CA LEU A 44 -7.49 -0.82 -10.34
C LEU A 44 -8.64 -1.73 -10.76
N GLY A 45 -8.73 -2.89 -10.12
CA GLY A 45 -9.84 -3.82 -10.27
C GLY A 45 -10.77 -3.75 -9.07
N LEU A 46 -12.07 -3.78 -9.34
CA LEU A 46 -13.11 -3.96 -8.34
C LEU A 46 -13.88 -5.25 -8.65
N PHE A 47 -14.18 -6.00 -7.63
CA PHE A 47 -15.02 -7.20 -7.70
C PHE A 47 -16.04 -7.14 -6.56
N HIS A 48 -17.32 -7.10 -6.87
CA HIS A 48 -18.39 -7.24 -5.89
C HIS A 48 -18.85 -8.68 -5.82
N LEU A 49 -19.29 -9.11 -4.65
CA LEU A 49 -19.81 -10.45 -4.48
C LEU A 49 -21.05 -10.66 -5.40
N GLY A 50 -20.94 -11.64 -6.29
CA GLY A 50 -21.95 -11.93 -7.32
C GLY A 50 -21.61 -11.42 -8.71
N ASP A 51 -20.54 -10.63 -8.86
CA ASP A 51 -20.07 -10.21 -10.19
C ASP A 51 -19.52 -11.41 -10.99
N PRO A 52 -19.66 -11.41 -12.32
CA PRO A 52 -19.09 -12.47 -13.17
C PRO A 52 -17.56 -12.37 -13.29
N GLY A 53 -16.94 -11.27 -12.88
CA GLY A 53 -15.51 -11.04 -12.96
C GLY A 53 -15.11 -9.67 -12.45
N TRP A 54 -13.82 -9.35 -12.58
CA TRP A 54 -13.27 -8.05 -12.17
C TRP A 54 -13.67 -6.94 -13.14
N THR A 55 -14.08 -5.80 -12.61
CA THR A 55 -14.19 -4.54 -13.36
C THR A 55 -12.88 -3.76 -13.21
N TRP A 56 -12.19 -3.53 -14.33
CA TRP A 56 -10.89 -2.86 -14.36
C TRP A 56 -11.01 -1.43 -14.84
N THR A 57 -10.32 -0.52 -14.13
CA THR A 57 -10.10 0.87 -14.54
C THR A 57 -8.60 1.09 -14.71
N GLU A 58 -8.20 1.58 -15.87
CA GLU A 58 -6.80 1.89 -16.19
C GLU A 58 -6.47 3.33 -15.83
N TYR A 59 -5.25 3.55 -15.32
CA TYR A 59 -4.69 4.85 -14.95
C TYR A 59 -3.31 5.02 -15.60
N PRO A 60 -3.25 5.13 -16.93
CA PRO A 60 -1.97 5.20 -17.62
C PRO A 60 -1.17 6.43 -17.17
N LEU A 61 0.07 6.21 -16.77
CA LEU A 61 1.04 7.27 -16.52
C LEU A 61 1.80 7.53 -17.81
N GLU A 62 1.89 8.80 -18.23
CA GLU A 62 2.69 9.18 -19.39
C GLU A 62 4.18 8.89 -19.17
N LYS A 63 4.64 9.07 -17.93
CA LYS A 63 6.01 8.76 -17.50
C LYS A 63 5.99 8.23 -16.07
N PHE A 64 6.82 7.24 -15.80
CA PHE A 64 6.91 6.64 -14.45
C PHE A 64 7.35 7.65 -13.37
N ASP A 65 8.13 8.65 -13.70
CA ASP A 65 8.61 9.69 -12.79
C ASP A 65 7.54 10.73 -12.39
N GLN A 66 6.39 10.79 -13.07
CA GLN A 66 5.28 11.69 -12.71
C GLN A 66 4.83 11.50 -11.26
N ILE A 67 4.83 10.28 -10.73
CA ILE A 67 4.44 10.03 -9.34
C ILE A 67 5.36 10.79 -8.36
N PHE A 68 6.65 10.80 -8.62
CA PHE A 68 7.64 11.52 -7.79
C PHE A 68 7.51 13.04 -7.94
N VAL A 69 7.23 13.51 -9.15
CA VAL A 69 6.98 14.94 -9.41
C VAL A 69 5.72 15.41 -8.69
N GLN A 70 4.64 14.62 -8.72
CA GLN A 70 3.40 14.93 -8.00
C GLN A 70 3.61 14.94 -6.49
N GLN A 71 4.35 13.98 -5.96
CA GLN A 71 4.70 13.93 -4.53
C GLN A 71 5.49 15.17 -4.11
N ALA A 72 6.50 15.56 -4.89
CA ALA A 72 7.30 16.76 -4.61
C ALA A 72 6.46 18.03 -4.67
N ARG A 73 5.54 18.15 -5.63
CA ARG A 73 4.60 19.30 -5.72
C ARG A 73 3.70 19.36 -4.51
N ASN A 74 3.06 18.26 -4.11
CA ASN A 74 2.21 18.23 -2.91
C ASN A 74 3.00 18.67 -1.66
N PHE A 75 4.24 18.23 -1.51
CA PHE A 75 5.09 18.64 -0.40
C PHE A 75 5.36 20.15 -0.40
N LEU A 76 5.69 20.73 -1.56
CA LEU A 76 5.93 22.18 -1.68
C LEU A 76 4.66 22.99 -1.46
N ASP A 77 3.51 22.53 -1.95
CA ASP A 77 2.21 23.16 -1.75
C ASP A 77 1.77 23.09 -0.29
N ALA A 78 2.07 22.00 0.40
CA ALA A 78 1.83 21.86 1.84
C ALA A 78 2.70 22.85 2.65
N ILE A 79 3.98 23.03 2.31
CA ILE A 79 4.86 24.04 2.94
C ILE A 79 4.31 25.45 2.71
N ALA A 80 3.76 25.71 1.52
CA ALA A 80 3.17 27.01 1.18
C ALA A 80 1.76 27.23 1.78
N GLY A 81 1.22 26.27 2.53
CA GLY A 81 -0.13 26.32 3.11
C GLY A 81 -1.26 26.24 2.08
N LYS A 82 -1.00 25.75 0.88
CA LYS A 82 -1.97 25.61 -0.22
C LYS A 82 -2.66 24.26 -0.24
N ASP A 83 -2.03 23.24 0.37
CA ASP A 83 -2.53 21.86 0.38
C ASP A 83 -2.14 21.18 1.70
N THR A 84 -2.67 19.98 1.93
CA THR A 84 -2.28 19.12 3.04
C THR A 84 -1.32 18.03 2.56
N PRO A 85 -0.34 17.61 3.39
CA PRO A 85 0.53 16.48 3.03
C PRO A 85 -0.29 15.21 2.76
N LEU A 86 0.01 14.51 1.67
CA LEU A 86 -0.59 13.20 1.38
C LEU A 86 -0.20 12.13 2.41
N ALA A 87 0.96 12.28 3.05
CA ALA A 87 1.41 11.48 4.17
C ALA A 87 1.92 12.42 5.28
N THR A 88 1.42 12.23 6.50
CA THR A 88 1.80 13.01 7.66
C THR A 88 3.04 12.44 8.35
N LEU A 89 3.60 13.18 9.31
CA LEU A 89 4.66 12.66 10.18
C LEU A 89 4.16 11.45 11.01
N ASP A 90 2.91 11.47 11.46
CA ASP A 90 2.33 10.37 12.23
C ASP A 90 2.21 9.10 11.38
N ASP A 91 1.82 9.21 10.11
CA ASP A 91 1.80 8.08 9.16
C ASP A 91 3.21 7.51 8.95
N ALA A 92 4.21 8.39 8.82
CA ALA A 92 5.61 7.98 8.67
C ALA A 92 6.14 7.27 9.93
N LEU A 93 5.81 7.78 11.12
CA LEU A 93 6.18 7.16 12.40
C LEU A 93 5.50 5.81 12.58
N GLN A 94 4.23 5.68 12.22
CA GLN A 94 3.52 4.41 12.26
C GLN A 94 4.14 3.39 11.31
N THR A 95 4.48 3.80 10.10
CA THR A 95 5.19 2.96 9.13
C THR A 95 6.53 2.48 9.68
N LEU A 96 7.30 3.37 10.31
CA LEU A 96 8.58 3.02 10.93
C LEU A 96 8.41 2.01 12.08
N LYS A 97 7.39 2.19 12.92
CA LYS A 97 7.07 1.22 14.00
C LYS A 97 6.78 -0.17 13.43
N VAL A 98 5.94 -0.25 12.39
CA VAL A 98 5.61 -1.52 11.72
C VAL A 98 6.85 -2.18 11.13
N ASN A 99 7.71 -1.42 10.44
CA ASN A 99 8.93 -1.95 9.86
C ASN A 99 9.91 -2.48 10.92
N ARG A 100 10.06 -1.77 12.05
CA ARG A 100 10.91 -2.21 13.16
C ARG A 100 10.37 -3.48 13.81
N ALA A 101 9.06 -3.55 14.04
CA ALA A 101 8.42 -4.74 14.60
C ALA A 101 8.57 -5.95 13.68
N ALA A 102 8.46 -5.74 12.36
CA ALA A 102 8.70 -6.80 11.38
C ALA A 102 10.12 -7.35 11.45
N LEU A 103 11.13 -6.47 11.53
CA LEU A 103 12.53 -6.88 11.67
C LEU A 103 12.77 -7.61 13.00
N GLU A 104 12.19 -7.13 14.09
CA GLU A 104 12.32 -7.78 15.39
C GLU A 104 11.65 -9.16 15.41
N SER A 105 10.42 -9.28 14.88
CA SER A 105 9.72 -10.54 14.73
C SER A 105 10.53 -11.54 13.90
N ALA A 106 11.12 -11.10 12.79
CA ALA A 106 11.98 -11.93 11.96
C ALA A 106 13.23 -12.44 12.72
N ARG A 107 13.82 -11.59 13.57
CA ARG A 107 15.02 -11.94 14.35
C ARG A 107 14.71 -12.84 15.54
N THR A 108 13.59 -12.62 16.22
CA THR A 108 13.23 -13.33 17.46
C THR A 108 12.34 -14.54 17.21
N HIS A 109 11.70 -14.62 16.04
CA HIS A 109 10.67 -15.61 15.69
C HIS A 109 9.44 -15.57 16.61
N HIS A 110 9.18 -14.38 17.20
CA HIS A 110 8.02 -14.13 18.05
C HIS A 110 7.14 -13.01 17.47
N GLU A 111 5.89 -13.02 17.92
CA GLU A 111 4.96 -11.92 17.66
C GLU A 111 5.46 -10.66 18.39
N VAL A 112 5.35 -9.51 17.72
CA VAL A 112 5.64 -8.19 18.29
C VAL A 112 4.37 -7.37 18.27
N VAL A 113 3.91 -6.95 19.44
CA VAL A 113 2.74 -6.09 19.60
C VAL A 113 3.18 -4.64 19.50
N LEU A 114 2.49 -3.86 18.67
CA LEU A 114 2.71 -2.42 18.55
C LEU A 114 1.82 -1.68 19.55
N ALA A 115 2.44 -0.84 20.35
CA ALA A 115 1.77 0.09 21.25
C ALA A 115 1.60 1.47 20.59
#